data_bbf672cf2fe81caa54e229bc9abbf3c5
#
_entry.id   bbf672cf2fe81caa54e229bc9abbf3c5
#
_cell.length_a   1.000
_cell.length_b   1.000
_cell.length_c   1.000
_cell.angle_alpha   90.00
_cell.angle_beta   90.00
_cell.angle_gamma   90.00
#
_symmetry.space_group_name_H-M   'P 1'
#
loop_
_entity.id
_entity.type
_entity.pdbx_description
1 polymer ?
#
loop_
_entity_poly.entity_id
_entity_poly.type
_entity_poly.pdbx_seq_one_letter_code
_entity_poly.pdbx_strand_id
1 'polypeptide(L)'
;VMNMCLLGQIRRGEDEQLSSLSVRLGTRNDHLIRAVAYIEAHVEDEIDLAECARHLGISRRQLERLFQRYLDTTPLQYLNRVRLQHARSLLTETNLSVMQVAVACGFGSSSYFSKVFRGQYGMSPYKFSLTRKRPG
;
A
#
# COMPACT_ATOMS: atom_id res chain seq x y z
N VAL A 1 24.56 -20.65 -15.33
CA VAL A 1 25.03 -20.44 -13.96
C VAL A 1 24.68 -19.04 -13.50
N MET A 2 24.92 -18.04 -14.32
CA MET A 2 24.58 -16.67 -13.98
C MET A 2 23.07 -16.48 -13.79
N ASN A 3 22.28 -17.11 -14.64
CA ASN A 3 20.82 -17.05 -14.50
C ASN A 3 20.34 -17.67 -13.19
N MET A 4 20.96 -18.79 -12.82
CA MET A 4 20.61 -19.44 -11.55
C MET A 4 20.98 -18.58 -10.35
N CYS A 5 22.12 -17.90 -10.42
CA CYS A 5 22.53 -16.98 -9.34
C CYS A 5 21.56 -15.81 -9.22
N LEU A 6 21.14 -15.23 -10.34
CA LEU A 6 20.17 -14.15 -10.35
C LEU A 6 18.83 -14.60 -9.79
N LEU A 7 18.37 -15.77 -10.21
CA LEU A 7 17.12 -16.32 -9.69
C LEU A 7 17.22 -16.60 -8.19
N GLY A 8 18.35 -17.12 -7.75
CA GLY A 8 18.59 -17.35 -6.33
C GLY A 8 18.57 -16.07 -5.54
N GLN A 9 19.17 -15.01 -6.06
CA GLN A 9 19.15 -13.69 -5.40
C GLN A 9 17.75 -13.10 -5.32
N ILE A 10 16.98 -13.22 -6.42
CA ILE A 10 15.60 -12.74 -6.45
C ILE A 10 14.77 -13.50 -5.42
N ARG A 11 14.89 -14.82 -5.38
CA ARG A 11 14.19 -15.64 -4.40
C ARG A 11 14.58 -15.27 -2.97
N ARG A 12 15.85 -15.05 -2.74
CA ARG A 12 16.36 -14.69 -1.43
C ARG A 12 15.79 -13.35 -0.97
N GLY A 13 15.77 -12.35 -1.86
CA GLY A 13 15.20 -11.05 -1.55
C GLY A 13 13.72 -11.15 -1.27
N GLU A 14 12.98 -11.95 -2.05
CA GLU A 14 11.57 -12.19 -1.84
C GLU A 14 11.31 -12.90 -0.52
N ASP A 15 12.09 -13.94 -0.21
CA ASP A 15 11.97 -14.67 1.05
C ASP A 15 12.26 -13.77 2.25
N GLU A 16 13.27 -12.92 2.15
CA GLU A 16 13.61 -11.96 3.20
C GLU A 16 12.48 -10.96 3.40
N GLN A 17 11.88 -10.48 2.31
CA GLN A 17 10.75 -9.56 2.38
C GLN A 17 9.56 -10.23 3.07
N LEU A 18 9.22 -11.45 2.71
CA LEU A 18 8.11 -12.18 3.31
C LEU A 18 8.37 -12.50 4.78
N SER A 19 9.60 -12.85 5.14
CA SER A 19 9.98 -13.07 6.54
C SER A 19 9.85 -11.80 7.36
N SER A 20 10.30 -10.67 6.80
CA SER A 20 10.19 -9.37 7.45
C SER A 20 8.72 -8.99 7.67
N LEU A 21 7.86 -9.23 6.66
CA LEU A 21 6.43 -8.99 6.79
C LEU A 21 5.80 -9.86 7.86
N SER A 22 6.19 -11.14 7.93
CA SER A 22 5.69 -12.05 8.95
C SER A 22 5.95 -11.52 10.36
N VAL A 23 7.16 -11.03 10.60
CA VAL A 23 7.52 -10.43 11.87
C VAL A 23 6.73 -9.15 12.13
N ARG A 24 6.65 -8.26 11.15
CA ARG A 24 5.95 -6.98 11.28
C ARG A 24 4.46 -7.17 11.53
N LEU A 25 3.83 -8.12 10.83
CA LEU A 25 2.40 -8.38 10.96
C LEU A 25 2.06 -9.28 12.14
N GLY A 26 3.05 -9.94 12.70
CA GLY A 26 2.84 -10.85 13.82
C GLY A 26 2.08 -12.11 13.47
N THR A 27 2.15 -12.57 12.23
CA THR A 27 1.46 -13.76 11.77
C THR A 27 2.30 -14.50 10.74
N ARG A 28 2.06 -15.81 10.66
CA ARG A 28 2.66 -16.67 9.64
C ARG A 28 1.66 -17.11 8.59
N ASN A 29 0.48 -16.50 8.54
CA ASN A 29 -0.51 -16.84 7.53
C ASN A 29 0.01 -16.45 6.15
N ASP A 30 0.27 -17.45 5.32
CA ASP A 30 0.91 -17.25 4.02
C ASP A 30 0.08 -16.38 3.09
N HIS A 31 -1.22 -16.63 3.03
CA HIS A 31 -2.09 -15.83 2.14
C HIS A 31 -2.11 -14.36 2.55
N LEU A 32 -2.19 -14.08 3.84
CA LEU A 32 -2.20 -12.70 4.32
C LEU A 32 -0.87 -12.00 4.01
N ILE A 33 0.25 -12.66 4.30
CA ILE A 33 1.58 -12.11 4.08
C ILE A 33 1.77 -11.79 2.59
N ARG A 34 1.37 -12.73 1.72
CA ARG A 34 1.49 -12.53 0.27
C ARG A 34 0.54 -11.44 -0.24
N ALA A 35 -0.65 -11.33 0.34
CA ALA A 35 -1.59 -10.26 -0.01
C ALA A 35 -1.02 -8.90 0.34
N VAL A 36 -0.47 -8.76 1.54
CA VAL A 36 0.16 -7.50 1.96
C VAL A 36 1.36 -7.17 1.07
N ALA A 37 2.18 -8.16 0.76
CA ALA A 37 3.33 -7.98 -0.14
C ALA A 37 2.87 -7.51 -1.52
N TYR A 38 1.80 -8.11 -2.04
CA TYR A 38 1.24 -7.71 -3.34
C TYR A 38 0.75 -6.26 -3.31
N ILE A 39 0.01 -5.90 -2.28
CA ILE A 39 -0.51 -4.53 -2.14
C ILE A 39 0.64 -3.53 -2.05
N GLU A 40 1.64 -3.81 -1.24
CA GLU A 40 2.77 -2.89 -1.06
C GLU A 40 3.62 -2.76 -2.33
N ALA A 41 3.72 -3.83 -3.10
CA ALA A 41 4.48 -3.81 -4.35
C ALA A 41 3.76 -3.04 -5.47
N HIS A 42 2.43 -2.94 -5.41
CA HIS A 42 1.63 -2.34 -6.48
C HIS A 42 0.87 -1.10 -6.02
N VAL A 43 1.33 -0.47 -4.95
CA VAL A 43 0.61 0.66 -4.33
C VAL A 43 0.40 1.83 -5.27
N GLU A 44 1.31 2.03 -6.22
CA GLU A 44 1.23 3.14 -7.18
C GLU A 44 0.35 2.81 -8.39
N ASP A 45 -0.03 1.56 -8.53
CA ASP A 45 -0.82 1.08 -9.66
C ASP A 45 -2.30 1.02 -9.28
N GLU A 46 -3.15 0.90 -10.29
CA GLU A 46 -4.56 0.57 -10.03
C GLU A 46 -4.63 -0.89 -9.61
N ILE A 47 -4.99 -1.12 -8.35
CA ILE A 47 -5.13 -2.48 -7.82
C ILE A 47 -6.58 -2.89 -7.83
N ASP A 48 -6.86 -4.03 -8.45
CA ASP A 48 -8.13 -4.72 -8.31
C ASP A 48 -7.95 -5.81 -7.25
N LEU A 49 -8.62 -5.64 -6.12
CA LEU A 49 -8.51 -6.59 -5.01
C LEU A 49 -9.05 -7.98 -5.35
N ALA A 50 -10.02 -8.06 -6.27
CA ALA A 50 -10.49 -9.34 -6.77
C ALA A 50 -9.38 -10.07 -7.54
N GLU A 51 -8.59 -9.33 -8.31
CA GLU A 51 -7.46 -9.89 -9.03
C GLU A 51 -6.34 -10.30 -8.07
N CYS A 52 -6.11 -9.53 -7.04
CA CYS A 52 -5.17 -9.90 -5.98
C CYS A 52 -5.55 -11.25 -5.36
N ALA A 53 -6.81 -11.42 -4.98
CA ALA A 53 -7.29 -12.67 -4.41
C ALA A 53 -7.10 -13.83 -5.39
N ARG A 54 -7.45 -13.61 -6.65
CA ARG A 54 -7.31 -14.61 -7.70
C ARG A 54 -5.85 -15.04 -7.88
N HIS A 55 -4.93 -14.08 -7.85
CA HIS A 55 -3.50 -14.33 -7.93
C HIS A 55 -3.03 -15.23 -6.77
N LEU A 56 -3.64 -15.07 -5.60
CA LEU A 56 -3.30 -15.87 -4.41
C LEU A 56 -4.05 -17.21 -4.35
N GLY A 57 -4.98 -17.44 -5.27
CA GLY A 57 -5.76 -18.67 -5.29
C GLY A 57 -6.85 -18.72 -4.24
N ILE A 58 -7.33 -17.58 -3.76
CA ILE A 58 -8.40 -17.49 -2.78
C ILE A 58 -9.51 -16.58 -3.31
N SER A 59 -10.69 -16.66 -2.69
CA SER A 59 -11.78 -15.76 -3.03
C SER A 59 -11.56 -14.40 -2.39
N ARG A 60 -12.23 -13.38 -2.94
CA ARG A 60 -12.18 -12.06 -2.33
C ARG A 60 -12.73 -12.07 -0.91
N ARG A 61 -13.76 -12.88 -0.66
CA ARG A 61 -14.34 -13.02 0.68
C ARG A 61 -13.33 -13.59 1.67
N GLN A 62 -12.54 -14.57 1.25
CA GLN A 62 -11.48 -15.12 2.07
C GLN A 62 -10.40 -14.07 2.36
N LEU A 63 -10.04 -13.27 1.35
CA LEU A 63 -9.10 -12.17 1.52
C LEU A 63 -9.61 -11.18 2.55
N GLU A 64 -10.87 -10.78 2.47
CA GLU A 64 -11.48 -9.85 3.43
C GLU A 64 -11.48 -10.44 4.85
N ARG A 65 -11.78 -11.72 4.99
CA ARG A 65 -11.74 -12.41 6.29
C ARG A 65 -10.34 -12.42 6.90
N LEU A 66 -9.32 -12.65 6.07
CA LEU A 66 -7.95 -12.67 6.55
C LEU A 66 -7.52 -11.30 7.06
N PHE A 67 -7.84 -10.23 6.32
CA PHE A 67 -7.53 -8.89 6.77
C PHE A 67 -8.26 -8.52 8.05
N GLN A 68 -9.55 -8.87 8.13
CA GLN A 68 -10.33 -8.58 9.33
C GLN A 68 -9.79 -9.33 10.54
N ARG A 69 -9.45 -10.60 10.36
CA ARG A 69 -9.00 -11.45 11.45
C ARG A 69 -7.64 -11.03 12.01
N TYR A 70 -6.69 -10.72 11.14
CA TYR A 70 -5.31 -10.48 11.55
C TYR A 70 -4.95 -9.01 11.66
N LEU A 71 -5.59 -8.14 10.90
CA LEU A 71 -5.25 -6.71 10.84
C LEU A 71 -6.38 -5.79 11.26
N ASP A 72 -7.55 -6.34 11.57
CA ASP A 72 -8.74 -5.59 11.99
C ASP A 72 -9.10 -4.47 11.02
N THR A 73 -8.97 -4.74 9.72
CA THR A 73 -9.25 -3.79 8.66
C THR A 73 -9.69 -4.52 7.40
N THR A 74 -10.22 -3.81 6.42
CA THR A 74 -10.50 -4.39 5.10
C THR A 74 -9.27 -4.23 4.21
N PRO A 75 -9.16 -5.06 3.14
CA PRO A 75 -8.07 -4.88 2.17
C PRO A 75 -8.06 -3.49 1.54
N LEU A 76 -9.23 -2.93 1.23
CA LEU A 76 -9.32 -1.59 0.65
C LEU A 76 -8.84 -0.52 1.62
N GLN A 77 -9.24 -0.60 2.88
CA GLN A 77 -8.77 0.33 3.90
C GLN A 77 -7.26 0.24 4.09
N TYR A 78 -6.73 -0.98 4.06
CA TYR A 78 -5.29 -1.20 4.15
C TYR A 78 -4.56 -0.57 2.95
N LEU A 79 -5.06 -0.82 1.74
CA LEU A 79 -4.50 -0.24 0.52
C LEU A 79 -4.49 1.29 0.60
N ASN A 80 -5.61 1.88 1.00
CA ASN A 80 -5.71 3.34 1.13
C ASN A 80 -4.72 3.86 2.17
N ARG A 81 -4.54 3.15 3.27
CA ARG A 81 -3.60 3.55 4.32
C ARG A 81 -2.18 3.60 3.78
N VAL A 82 -1.77 2.58 3.03
CA VAL A 82 -0.43 2.52 2.43
C VAL A 82 -0.26 3.65 1.40
N ARG A 83 -1.26 3.86 0.54
CA ARG A 83 -1.24 4.94 -0.44
C ARG A 83 -1.17 6.32 0.23
N LEU A 84 -1.90 6.50 1.32
CA LEU A 84 -1.90 7.78 2.04
C LEU A 84 -0.57 8.06 2.73
N GLN A 85 0.11 7.04 3.23
CA GLN A 85 1.45 7.21 3.78
C GLN A 85 2.42 7.68 2.70
N HIS A 86 2.34 7.09 1.52
CA HIS A 86 3.17 7.51 0.39
C HIS A 86 2.82 8.94 -0.04
N ALA A 87 1.54 9.26 -0.11
CA ALA A 87 1.08 10.60 -0.45
C ALA A 87 1.58 11.65 0.53
N ARG A 88 1.53 11.32 1.81
CA ARG A 88 2.01 12.22 2.86
C ARG A 88 3.50 12.53 2.68
N SER A 89 4.29 11.51 2.36
CA SER A 89 5.72 11.69 2.08
C SER A 89 5.95 12.60 0.88
N LEU A 90 5.20 12.39 -0.20
CA LEU A 90 5.32 13.22 -1.40
C LEU A 90 4.92 14.66 -1.12
N LEU A 91 3.86 14.89 -0.36
CA LEU A 91 3.44 16.24 0.00
C LEU A 91 4.44 16.95 0.90
N THR A 92 5.17 16.19 1.70
CA THR A 92 6.19 16.73 2.60
C THR A 92 7.50 17.02 1.87
N GLU A 93 7.92 16.12 0.99
CA GLU A 93 9.26 16.11 0.42
C GLU A 93 9.36 16.69 -0.99
N THR A 94 8.22 16.93 -1.65
CA THR A 94 8.21 17.41 -3.04
C THR A 94 7.31 18.63 -3.17
N ASN A 95 7.39 19.27 -4.34
CA ASN A 95 6.53 20.38 -4.72
C ASN A 95 5.38 19.95 -5.65
N LEU A 96 5.09 18.66 -5.70
CA LEU A 96 4.00 18.14 -6.50
C LEU A 96 2.67 18.73 -6.02
N SER A 97 1.77 18.98 -6.97
CA SER A 97 0.41 19.42 -6.63
C SER A 97 -0.38 18.26 -6.03
N VAL A 98 -1.49 18.59 -5.38
CA VAL A 98 -2.40 17.58 -4.83
C VAL A 98 -2.84 16.60 -5.91
N MET A 99 -3.17 17.10 -7.11
CA MET A 99 -3.58 16.24 -8.22
C MET A 99 -2.45 15.30 -8.66
N GLN A 100 -1.22 15.84 -8.75
CA GLN A 100 -0.06 15.03 -9.13
C GLN A 100 0.22 13.94 -8.09
N VAL A 101 0.10 14.27 -6.82
CA VAL A 101 0.28 13.30 -5.73
C VAL A 101 -0.80 12.21 -5.80
N ALA A 102 -2.05 12.58 -6.03
CA ALA A 102 -3.14 11.61 -6.16
C ALA A 102 -2.84 10.59 -7.26
N VAL A 103 -2.41 11.07 -8.43
CA VAL A 103 -2.05 10.21 -9.55
C VAL A 103 -0.85 9.33 -9.21
N ALA A 104 0.19 9.91 -8.64
CA ALA A 104 1.42 9.18 -8.30
C ALA A 104 1.16 8.07 -7.28
N CYS A 105 0.16 8.24 -6.42
CA CYS A 105 -0.16 7.25 -5.38
C CYS A 105 -1.25 6.25 -5.80
N GLY A 106 -1.68 6.28 -7.05
CA GLY A 106 -2.63 5.30 -7.56
C GLY A 106 -4.10 5.61 -7.28
N PHE A 107 -4.41 6.83 -6.88
CA PHE A 107 -5.81 7.22 -6.67
C PHE A 107 -6.47 7.56 -8.00
N GLY A 108 -7.71 7.09 -8.16
CA GLY A 108 -8.45 7.31 -9.40
C GLY A 108 -8.98 8.72 -9.58
N SER A 109 -9.11 9.48 -8.49
CA SER A 109 -9.53 10.88 -8.57
C SER A 109 -8.97 11.66 -7.40
N SER A 110 -8.76 12.97 -7.61
CA SER A 110 -8.28 13.84 -6.55
C SER A 110 -9.36 14.06 -5.48
N SER A 111 -10.63 13.99 -5.86
CA SER A 111 -11.75 14.11 -4.91
C SER A 111 -11.75 12.95 -3.91
N TYR A 112 -11.62 11.73 -4.41
CA TYR A 112 -11.55 10.56 -3.56
C TYR A 112 -10.31 10.61 -2.68
N PHE A 113 -9.17 10.96 -3.26
CA PHE A 113 -7.92 11.13 -2.52
C PHE A 113 -8.09 12.12 -1.37
N SER A 114 -8.65 13.30 -1.65
CA SER A 114 -8.84 14.33 -0.63
C SER A 114 -9.75 13.85 0.50
N LYS A 115 -10.80 13.12 0.15
CA LYS A 115 -11.74 12.57 1.12
C LYS A 115 -11.06 11.57 2.06
N VAL A 116 -10.33 10.61 1.51
CA VAL A 116 -9.69 9.57 2.34
C VAL A 116 -8.50 10.15 3.12
N PHE A 117 -7.76 11.09 2.55
CA PHE A 117 -6.67 11.77 3.23
C PHE A 117 -7.19 12.54 4.44
N ARG A 118 -8.27 13.29 4.26
CA ARG A 118 -8.88 14.04 5.34
C ARG A 118 -9.40 13.12 6.45
N GLY A 119 -9.99 11.99 6.06
CA GLY A 119 -10.45 10.99 7.03
C GLY A 119 -9.31 10.41 7.87
N GLN A 120 -8.14 10.23 7.27
CA GLN A 120 -6.99 9.65 7.96
C GLN A 120 -6.23 10.68 8.79
N TYR A 121 -6.02 11.88 8.28
CA TYR A 121 -5.13 12.87 8.89
C TYR A 121 -5.82 14.10 9.46
N GLY A 122 -7.13 14.22 9.31
CA GLY A 122 -7.90 15.31 9.91
C GLY A 122 -7.85 16.63 9.15
N MET A 123 -7.14 16.70 8.02
CA MET A 123 -7.09 17.90 7.19
C MET A 123 -6.93 17.50 5.73
N SER A 124 -7.28 18.42 4.83
CA SER A 124 -7.15 18.17 3.40
C SER A 124 -5.69 18.07 2.98
N PRO A 125 -5.38 17.36 1.89
CA PRO A 125 -3.99 17.28 1.41
C PRO A 125 -3.44 18.65 1.02
N TYR A 126 -4.27 19.54 0.48
CA TYR A 126 -3.83 20.89 0.15
C TYR A 126 -3.40 21.64 1.40
N LYS A 127 -4.22 21.62 2.43
CA LYS A 127 -3.92 22.30 3.69
C LYS A 127 -2.67 21.70 4.34
N PHE A 128 -2.53 20.39 4.32
CA PHE A 128 -1.35 19.69 4.82
C PHE A 128 -0.10 20.16 4.06
N SER A 129 -0.18 20.25 2.75
CA SER A 129 0.90 20.71 1.89
C SER A 129 1.38 22.11 2.29
N LEU A 130 0.44 23.02 2.56
CA LEU A 130 0.77 24.38 2.96
C LEU A 130 1.49 24.42 4.31
N THR A 131 1.04 23.64 5.29
CA THR A 131 1.65 23.62 6.61
C THR A 131 3.05 23.05 6.60
N ARG A 132 3.28 22.02 5.78
CA ARG A 132 4.58 21.33 5.74
C ARG A 132 5.64 22.07 4.95
N LYS A 133 5.24 22.88 3.96
CA LYS A 133 6.17 23.62 3.12
C LYS A 133 6.44 25.02 3.64
N ARG A 134 5.81 25.40 4.71
CA ARG A 134 6.01 26.72 5.30
C ARG A 134 7.40 26.78 5.91
N PRO A 135 8.20 27.79 5.56
CA PRO A 135 9.50 27.98 6.21
C PRO A 135 9.28 28.28 7.69
N GLY A 136 9.99 27.61 8.45
CA GLY A 136 9.90 27.75 9.83
C GLY A 136 10.01 27.65 10.91
#